data_f22a75fc77968d705c0ac68bb08037af
#
_entry.id   f22a75fc77968d705c0ac68bb08037af
#
_cell.length_a   1.000
_cell.length_b   1.000
_cell.length_c   1.000
_cell.angle_alpha   90.00
_cell.angle_beta   90.00
_cell.angle_gamma   90.00
#
_symmetry.space_group_name_H-M   'P 1'
#
loop_
_entity.id
_entity.type
_entity.pdbx_description
1 polymer ?
#
loop_
_entity_poly.entity_id
_entity_poly.type
_entity_poly.pdbx_seq_one_letter_code
_entity_poly.pdbx_strand_id
1 'polypeptide(L)'
;MMRLADYVVRKLVEQGVRHAFLVTGGGAMHLNDAIAREPRLRYICNHHEQASAMAAEGYARVTGAVGVVNVTAGPGGINALNGVFGAFTDSIPMLVISGQTKRETSLASYDLPGLRQLGDQEVDIIHAAQKITKYARLVLDPNTIRFEIEKALHLANSGRPGPCWLDLPVDVQAAMIDPGTLPAYIPESAPPPYLPANVDVIVGEVLDRIRSAERPVLLVGTGVRLAGALDLLEEIAGLLKIPIATAWTPDLLPTDNPYYCGRQGTIGTRVGNFTVQNADFVLILGSRMCIRQVSYNWKSFARHAYKIQVDVDPAELNKPISVADRGVCCEAKFFLEEMKRQLLKGHSPSEKHAAWLGWCRERLALYPSVLPRQRTTENGINPYYFVETLFQQLGREDVVVCGDATACIVPFQAATLQKGQRLFSNSGCASMGYDLPASIGAAVAQGKRVICLAGDGSIMMNLQELQTVAYYRLNIVIFVLSNGGYLSIRTTQSNFFGKLIGEGEESGVSFPNFIKLAEAHGLRGMKIEGKNFSSQIAEALATQGAIVCEVMLDRTQGFEPKLSSKKLPDGRMVTAPLEDMAPFLPREEFARNLLIPAWE
;
A
#
# COMPACT_ATOMS: atom_id res chain seq x y z
N MET A 1 -41.43 -2.48 9.22
CA MET A 1 -40.50 -3.22 10.11
C MET A 1 -39.63 -4.15 9.28
N MET A 2 -38.31 -4.18 9.52
CA MET A 2 -37.37 -5.16 8.93
C MET A 2 -36.30 -5.50 9.96
N ARG A 3 -35.63 -6.64 9.76
CA ARG A 3 -34.53 -7.06 10.64
C ARG A 3 -33.33 -6.11 10.43
N LEU A 4 -32.67 -5.73 11.54
CA LEU A 4 -31.51 -4.81 11.49
C LEU A 4 -30.41 -5.32 10.57
N ALA A 5 -30.07 -6.61 10.63
CA ALA A 5 -29.05 -7.19 9.75
C ALA A 5 -29.37 -7.00 8.25
N ASP A 6 -30.66 -7.18 7.85
CA ASP A 6 -31.10 -6.94 6.47
C ASP A 6 -31.00 -5.45 6.09
N TYR A 7 -31.27 -4.55 7.05
CA TYR A 7 -31.10 -3.11 6.86
C TYR A 7 -29.64 -2.73 6.61
N VAL A 8 -28.72 -3.28 7.43
CA VAL A 8 -27.27 -3.04 7.27
C VAL A 8 -26.81 -3.42 5.86
N VAL A 9 -27.13 -4.64 5.41
CA VAL A 9 -26.73 -5.15 4.09
C VAL A 9 -27.36 -4.32 2.97
N ARG A 10 -28.64 -3.94 3.10
CA ARG A 10 -29.29 -3.04 2.14
C ARG A 10 -28.55 -1.70 2.04
N LYS A 11 -28.15 -1.11 3.17
CA LYS A 11 -27.40 0.15 3.21
C LYS A 11 -26.04 0.04 2.54
N LEU A 12 -25.32 -1.06 2.73
CA LEU A 12 -24.06 -1.30 2.00
C LEU A 12 -24.27 -1.26 0.49
N VAL A 13 -25.28 -1.97 0.00
CA VAL A 13 -25.58 -2.01 -1.44
C VAL A 13 -26.04 -0.65 -1.98
N GLU A 14 -26.86 0.10 -1.23
CA GLU A 14 -27.28 1.46 -1.58
C GLU A 14 -26.08 2.41 -1.71
N GLN A 15 -25.02 2.21 -0.91
CA GLN A 15 -23.77 2.97 -0.97
C GLN A 15 -22.76 2.43 -2.00
N GLY A 16 -23.19 1.52 -2.87
CA GLY A 16 -22.39 1.03 -3.98
C GLY A 16 -21.49 -0.18 -3.68
N VAL A 17 -21.55 -0.74 -2.47
CA VAL A 17 -20.79 -1.96 -2.14
C VAL A 17 -21.32 -3.13 -2.97
N ARG A 18 -20.40 -3.88 -3.59
CA ARG A 18 -20.71 -5.03 -4.45
C ARG A 18 -20.15 -6.34 -3.95
N HIS A 19 -19.12 -6.30 -3.09
CA HIS A 19 -18.46 -7.48 -2.56
C HIS A 19 -18.20 -7.33 -1.05
N ALA A 20 -18.31 -8.44 -0.31
CA ALA A 20 -17.89 -8.55 1.07
C ALA A 20 -16.97 -9.77 1.23
N PHE A 21 -15.96 -9.66 2.07
CA PHE A 21 -15.01 -10.72 2.39
C PHE A 21 -15.26 -11.18 3.83
N LEU A 22 -15.33 -12.49 4.05
CA LEU A 22 -15.80 -12.97 5.35
C LEU A 22 -15.30 -14.36 5.73
N VAL A 23 -15.28 -14.60 7.03
CA VAL A 23 -15.34 -15.92 7.64
C VAL A 23 -16.60 -15.97 8.50
N THR A 24 -17.43 -16.99 8.30
CA THR A 24 -18.71 -17.12 9.03
C THR A 24 -18.50 -17.55 10.48
N GLY A 25 -19.44 -17.20 11.36
CA GLY A 25 -19.46 -17.64 12.75
C GLY A 25 -20.74 -17.27 13.48
N GLY A 26 -20.98 -17.91 14.64
CA GLY A 26 -22.23 -17.78 15.40
C GLY A 26 -22.55 -16.35 15.86
N GLY A 27 -21.54 -15.59 16.28
CA GLY A 27 -21.74 -14.19 16.71
C GLY A 27 -22.21 -13.26 15.59
N ALA A 28 -22.01 -13.62 14.31
CA ALA A 28 -22.44 -12.85 13.14
C ALA A 28 -23.58 -13.55 12.34
N MET A 29 -24.30 -14.48 12.93
CA MET A 29 -25.23 -15.36 12.20
C MET A 29 -26.31 -14.62 11.40
N HIS A 30 -26.87 -13.54 11.92
CA HIS A 30 -27.91 -12.77 11.24
C HIS A 30 -27.33 -11.89 10.12
N LEU A 31 -26.11 -11.38 10.30
CA LEU A 31 -25.38 -10.67 9.25
C LEU A 31 -25.03 -11.62 8.09
N ASN A 32 -24.52 -12.83 8.40
CA ASN A 32 -24.21 -13.85 7.40
C ASN A 32 -25.45 -14.23 6.57
N ASP A 33 -26.60 -14.45 7.23
CA ASP A 33 -27.87 -14.73 6.58
C ASP A 33 -28.35 -13.57 5.69
N ALA A 34 -28.21 -12.33 6.18
CA ALA A 34 -28.59 -11.14 5.41
C ALA A 34 -27.71 -10.94 4.17
N ILE A 35 -26.39 -11.16 4.30
CA ILE A 35 -25.44 -11.12 3.18
C ILE A 35 -25.81 -12.18 2.13
N ALA A 36 -26.10 -13.42 2.56
CA ALA A 36 -26.46 -14.51 1.67
C ALA A 36 -27.77 -14.27 0.90
N ARG A 37 -28.71 -13.53 1.48
CA ARG A 37 -30.02 -13.22 0.88
C ARG A 37 -30.03 -12.00 -0.06
N GLU A 38 -29.02 -11.14 -0.02
CA GLU A 38 -28.96 -9.94 -0.87
C GLU A 38 -28.30 -10.25 -2.22
N PRO A 39 -29.05 -10.39 -3.32
CA PRO A 39 -28.51 -10.86 -4.61
C PRO A 39 -27.55 -9.87 -5.28
N ARG A 40 -27.55 -8.60 -4.87
CA ARG A 40 -26.69 -7.54 -5.41
C ARG A 40 -25.34 -7.46 -4.67
N LEU A 41 -25.18 -8.17 -3.55
CA LEU A 41 -23.95 -8.25 -2.79
C LEU A 41 -23.34 -9.64 -2.95
N ARG A 42 -22.24 -9.73 -3.66
CA ARG A 42 -21.45 -10.97 -3.73
C ARG A 42 -20.58 -11.10 -2.49
N TYR A 43 -20.32 -12.31 -2.05
CA TYR A 43 -19.43 -12.55 -0.91
C TYR A 43 -18.34 -13.56 -1.29
N ILE A 44 -17.18 -13.37 -0.66
CA ILE A 44 -16.02 -14.26 -0.78
C ILE A 44 -15.74 -14.81 0.62
N CYS A 45 -15.87 -16.10 0.79
CA CYS A 45 -15.50 -16.79 2.02
C CYS A 45 -14.02 -17.15 1.98
N ASN A 46 -13.26 -16.51 2.86
CA ASN A 46 -11.86 -16.81 3.10
C ASN A 46 -11.73 -17.91 4.17
N HIS A 47 -10.52 -18.42 4.36
CA HIS A 47 -10.21 -19.41 5.39
C HIS A 47 -9.60 -18.80 6.67
N HIS A 48 -9.35 -17.48 6.65
CA HIS A 48 -8.84 -16.72 7.78
C HIS A 48 -9.30 -15.26 7.71
N GLU A 49 -9.66 -14.66 8.84
CA GLU A 49 -10.17 -13.28 8.88
C GLU A 49 -9.09 -12.24 8.55
N GLN A 50 -7.82 -12.52 8.84
CA GLN A 50 -6.70 -11.72 8.35
C GLN A 50 -6.71 -11.64 6.82
N ALA A 51 -6.93 -12.78 6.16
CA ALA A 51 -7.02 -12.84 4.71
C ALA A 51 -8.27 -12.08 4.18
N SER A 52 -9.42 -12.17 4.89
CA SER A 52 -10.61 -11.39 4.54
C SER A 52 -10.33 -9.89 4.56
N ALA A 53 -9.64 -9.39 5.60
CA ALA A 53 -9.30 -7.98 5.73
C ALA A 53 -8.27 -7.54 4.66
N MET A 54 -7.24 -8.34 4.39
CA MET A 54 -6.26 -8.07 3.34
C MET A 54 -6.87 -8.14 1.93
N ALA A 55 -7.83 -9.04 1.70
CA ALA A 55 -8.56 -9.12 0.42
C ALA A 55 -9.46 -7.89 0.22
N ALA A 56 -10.17 -7.45 1.27
CA ALA A 56 -10.95 -6.21 1.23
C ALA A 56 -10.07 -4.98 0.96
N GLU A 57 -8.88 -4.95 1.52
CA GLU A 57 -7.88 -3.90 1.27
C GLU A 57 -7.41 -3.91 -0.19
N GLY A 58 -7.02 -5.08 -0.73
CA GLY A 58 -6.63 -5.23 -2.14
C GLY A 58 -7.76 -4.85 -3.10
N TYR A 59 -9.00 -5.21 -2.77
CA TYR A 59 -10.20 -4.81 -3.51
C TYR A 59 -10.36 -3.28 -3.54
N ALA A 60 -10.23 -2.63 -2.38
CA ALA A 60 -10.35 -1.18 -2.26
C ALA A 60 -9.24 -0.43 -3.03
N ARG A 61 -7.99 -0.94 -3.05
CA ARG A 61 -6.91 -0.35 -3.84
C ARG A 61 -7.17 -0.35 -5.34
N VAL A 62 -7.87 -1.37 -5.83
CA VAL A 62 -8.17 -1.49 -7.27
C VAL A 62 -9.41 -0.68 -7.65
N THR A 63 -10.46 -0.75 -6.83
CA THR A 63 -11.75 -0.10 -7.13
C THR A 63 -11.83 1.35 -6.71
N GLY A 64 -11.05 1.78 -5.70
CA GLY A 64 -11.24 3.05 -5.01
C GLY A 64 -12.48 3.08 -4.10
N ALA A 65 -13.24 2.00 -4.01
CA ALA A 65 -14.42 1.88 -3.17
C ALA A 65 -14.08 1.27 -1.79
N VAL A 66 -15.00 1.38 -0.84
CA VAL A 66 -14.84 0.78 0.49
C VAL A 66 -14.77 -0.73 0.40
N GLY A 67 -13.71 -1.34 0.93
CA GLY A 67 -13.62 -2.77 1.15
C GLY A 67 -14.44 -3.18 2.37
N VAL A 68 -15.29 -4.19 2.25
CA VAL A 68 -16.15 -4.64 3.36
C VAL A 68 -15.73 -6.00 3.88
N VAL A 69 -15.56 -6.08 5.20
CA VAL A 69 -15.19 -7.30 5.93
C VAL A 69 -16.29 -7.63 6.92
N ASN A 70 -16.74 -8.90 6.94
CA ASN A 70 -17.65 -9.37 7.98
C ASN A 70 -17.00 -10.54 8.75
N VAL A 71 -16.95 -10.41 10.08
CA VAL A 71 -16.31 -11.39 10.97
C VAL A 71 -17.20 -11.69 12.18
N THR A 72 -16.94 -12.81 12.84
CA THR A 72 -17.66 -13.19 14.06
C THR A 72 -17.04 -12.55 15.32
N ALA A 73 -17.63 -12.83 16.46
CA ALA A 73 -17.16 -12.40 17.78
C ALA A 73 -15.79 -13.01 18.13
N GLY A 74 -15.10 -12.38 19.05
CA GLY A 74 -13.87 -12.88 19.67
C GLY A 74 -12.71 -13.04 18.70
N PRO A 75 -12.23 -14.29 18.49
CA PRO A 75 -11.06 -14.55 17.64
C PRO A 75 -11.26 -14.04 16.21
N GLY A 76 -12.50 -14.01 15.68
CA GLY A 76 -12.78 -13.48 14.35
C GLY A 76 -12.37 -12.02 14.20
N GLY A 77 -12.76 -11.18 15.17
CA GLY A 77 -12.34 -9.79 15.22
C GLY A 77 -10.82 -9.64 15.42
N ILE A 78 -10.24 -10.38 16.36
CA ILE A 78 -8.80 -10.33 16.67
C ILE A 78 -7.96 -10.70 15.44
N ASN A 79 -8.32 -11.74 14.71
CA ASN A 79 -7.61 -12.17 13.51
C ASN A 79 -7.61 -11.10 12.40
N ALA A 80 -8.66 -10.31 12.27
CA ALA A 80 -8.77 -9.27 11.25
C ALA A 80 -7.85 -8.05 11.48
N LEU A 81 -7.39 -7.81 12.72
CA LEU A 81 -6.67 -6.59 13.11
C LEU A 81 -5.44 -6.30 12.25
N ASN A 82 -4.68 -7.31 11.84
CA ASN A 82 -3.49 -7.11 11.01
C ASN A 82 -3.83 -6.49 9.64
N GLY A 83 -4.86 -7.00 8.96
CA GLY A 83 -5.31 -6.42 7.69
C GLY A 83 -5.90 -5.01 7.86
N VAL A 84 -6.63 -4.78 8.96
CA VAL A 84 -7.16 -3.45 9.30
C VAL A 84 -6.03 -2.45 9.58
N PHE A 85 -4.97 -2.87 10.27
CA PHE A 85 -3.78 -2.03 10.48
C PHE A 85 -3.10 -1.66 9.16
N GLY A 86 -3.01 -2.58 8.21
CA GLY A 86 -2.51 -2.30 6.85
C GLY A 86 -3.33 -1.21 6.15
N ALA A 87 -4.65 -1.34 6.16
CA ALA A 87 -5.57 -0.36 5.59
C ALA A 87 -5.46 1.02 6.28
N PHE A 88 -5.30 1.04 7.61
CA PHE A 88 -5.14 2.29 8.38
C PHE A 88 -3.86 3.02 8.02
N THR A 89 -2.73 2.33 7.97
CA THR A 89 -1.43 2.94 7.71
C THR A 89 -1.31 3.45 6.27
N ASP A 90 -1.91 2.76 5.31
CA ASP A 90 -1.85 3.10 3.89
C ASP A 90 -3.06 3.91 3.39
N SER A 91 -3.95 4.31 4.33
CA SER A 91 -5.10 5.19 4.02
C SER A 91 -6.08 4.54 3.04
N ILE A 92 -6.41 3.27 3.23
CA ILE A 92 -7.32 2.50 2.38
C ILE A 92 -8.71 2.44 3.03
N PRO A 93 -9.78 2.84 2.31
CA PRO A 93 -11.13 2.82 2.86
C PRO A 93 -11.60 1.39 3.11
N MET A 94 -12.02 1.11 4.35
CA MET A 94 -12.51 -0.21 4.75
C MET A 94 -13.63 -0.07 5.79
N LEU A 95 -14.61 -0.96 5.75
CA LEU A 95 -15.60 -1.13 6.81
C LEU A 95 -15.56 -2.57 7.31
N VAL A 96 -15.23 -2.74 8.58
CA VAL A 96 -15.35 -4.02 9.26
C VAL A 96 -16.68 -4.03 10.03
N ILE A 97 -17.44 -5.10 9.86
CA ILE A 97 -18.66 -5.37 10.63
C ILE A 97 -18.41 -6.68 11.36
N SER A 98 -18.34 -6.62 12.69
CA SER A 98 -18.20 -7.81 13.52
C SER A 98 -19.50 -8.14 14.25
N GLY A 99 -19.72 -9.42 14.45
CA GLY A 99 -20.72 -9.87 15.40
C GLY A 99 -20.17 -9.90 16.83
N GLN A 100 -21.07 -9.82 17.80
CA GLN A 100 -20.74 -9.86 19.23
C GLN A 100 -21.74 -10.74 19.98
N THR A 101 -21.45 -11.12 21.21
CA THR A 101 -22.35 -11.82 22.13
C THR A 101 -23.61 -10.99 22.38
N LYS A 102 -24.68 -11.62 22.92
CA LYS A 102 -25.88 -10.88 23.29
C LYS A 102 -25.57 -9.79 24.31
N ARG A 103 -26.26 -8.66 24.24
CA ARG A 103 -26.16 -7.59 25.26
C ARG A 103 -26.33 -8.11 26.69
N GLU A 104 -27.30 -8.99 26.91
CA GLU A 104 -27.58 -9.65 28.20
C GLU A 104 -26.38 -10.43 28.77
N THR A 105 -25.47 -10.94 27.92
CA THR A 105 -24.31 -11.71 28.31
C THR A 105 -23.02 -11.02 27.91
N SER A 106 -23.01 -9.71 27.76
CA SER A 106 -21.83 -8.93 27.41
C SER A 106 -21.37 -8.05 28.56
N LEU A 107 -20.08 -7.99 28.83
CA LEU A 107 -19.44 -7.09 29.80
C LEU A 107 -19.78 -5.63 29.53
N ALA A 108 -19.99 -5.25 28.26
CA ALA A 108 -20.35 -3.89 27.88
C ALA A 108 -21.70 -3.42 28.45
N SER A 109 -22.55 -4.33 28.97
CA SER A 109 -23.83 -4.03 29.57
C SER A 109 -23.80 -3.93 31.09
N TYR A 110 -22.62 -4.18 31.71
CA TYR A 110 -22.49 -4.26 33.17
C TYR A 110 -21.19 -3.55 33.61
N ASP A 111 -21.19 -3.08 34.86
CA ASP A 111 -19.97 -2.59 35.53
C ASP A 111 -19.40 -3.73 36.39
N LEU A 112 -18.54 -4.55 35.81
CA LEU A 112 -17.92 -5.72 36.42
C LEU A 112 -16.38 -5.63 36.31
N PRO A 113 -15.75 -4.74 37.13
CA PRO A 113 -14.31 -4.53 37.04
C PRO A 113 -13.54 -5.80 37.40
N GLY A 114 -12.56 -6.14 36.56
CA GLY A 114 -11.69 -7.30 36.74
C GLY A 114 -12.25 -8.62 36.19
N LEU A 115 -13.51 -8.67 35.75
CA LEU A 115 -14.02 -9.83 35.03
C LEU A 115 -13.48 -9.82 33.59
N ARG A 116 -12.84 -10.94 33.17
CA ARG A 116 -12.19 -11.04 31.86
C ARG A 116 -13.15 -11.32 30.71
N GLN A 117 -14.23 -12.06 30.96
CA GLN A 117 -15.19 -12.49 29.97
C GLN A 117 -16.49 -12.87 30.67
N LEU A 118 -17.63 -12.48 30.13
CA LEU A 118 -18.98 -12.88 30.57
C LEU A 118 -19.64 -13.77 29.50
N GLY A 119 -19.74 -13.29 28.28
CA GLY A 119 -20.28 -14.04 27.16
C GLY A 119 -19.27 -14.99 26.53
N ASP A 120 -19.77 -16.03 25.88
CA ASP A 120 -18.92 -16.99 25.15
C ASP A 120 -18.20 -16.29 23.98
N GLN A 121 -16.87 -16.44 23.91
CA GLN A 121 -16.00 -15.82 22.90
C GLN A 121 -16.02 -14.28 22.91
N GLU A 122 -16.52 -13.66 23.96
CA GLU A 122 -16.55 -12.20 24.08
C GLU A 122 -15.14 -11.60 24.13
N VAL A 123 -14.94 -10.53 23.40
CA VAL A 123 -13.77 -9.64 23.49
C VAL A 123 -14.21 -8.20 23.22
N ASP A 124 -13.60 -7.25 23.92
CA ASP A 124 -13.76 -5.83 23.60
C ASP A 124 -12.90 -5.47 22.37
N ILE A 125 -13.43 -5.83 21.20
CA ILE A 125 -12.75 -5.60 19.93
C ILE A 125 -12.69 -4.11 19.58
N ILE A 126 -13.61 -3.31 20.08
CA ILE A 126 -13.66 -1.88 19.82
C ILE A 126 -12.47 -1.17 20.45
N HIS A 127 -12.13 -1.46 21.70
CA HIS A 127 -10.92 -0.92 22.33
C HIS A 127 -9.65 -1.43 21.65
N ALA A 128 -9.60 -2.69 21.23
CA ALA A 128 -8.47 -3.25 20.49
C ALA A 128 -8.26 -2.56 19.12
N ALA A 129 -9.34 -2.25 18.41
CA ALA A 129 -9.30 -1.64 17.08
C ALA A 129 -9.21 -0.10 17.09
N GLN A 130 -9.52 0.55 18.21
CA GLN A 130 -9.70 2.01 18.29
C GLN A 130 -8.52 2.83 17.76
N LYS A 131 -7.28 2.36 17.92
CA LYS A 131 -6.06 3.07 17.50
C LYS A 131 -5.67 2.81 16.04
N ILE A 132 -6.33 1.86 15.39
CA ILE A 132 -6.09 1.48 13.99
C ILE A 132 -7.34 1.64 13.13
N THR A 133 -8.29 2.47 13.58
CA THR A 133 -9.50 2.82 12.84
C THR A 133 -9.80 4.30 12.97
N LYS A 134 -10.53 4.86 12.01
CA LYS A 134 -11.01 6.25 12.07
C LYS A 134 -12.26 6.37 12.94
N TYR A 135 -13.02 5.30 13.02
CA TYR A 135 -14.23 5.19 13.82
C TYR A 135 -14.45 3.74 14.22
N ALA A 136 -14.68 3.49 15.49
CA ALA A 136 -15.00 2.18 16.02
C ALA A 136 -16.15 2.29 17.02
N ARG A 137 -17.20 1.47 16.85
CA ARG A 137 -18.41 1.55 17.67
C ARG A 137 -19.04 0.20 17.94
N LEU A 138 -19.30 -0.08 19.22
CA LEU A 138 -20.22 -1.13 19.65
C LEU A 138 -21.65 -0.56 19.61
N VAL A 139 -22.54 -1.15 18.82
CA VAL A 139 -23.92 -0.68 18.63
C VAL A 139 -24.87 -1.43 19.58
N LEU A 140 -25.18 -0.83 20.69
CA LEU A 140 -26.08 -1.41 21.72
C LEU A 140 -27.55 -1.07 21.47
N ASP A 141 -27.86 0.10 20.89
CA ASP A 141 -29.24 0.48 20.56
C ASP A 141 -29.51 0.24 19.06
N PRO A 142 -30.43 -0.69 18.73
CA PRO A 142 -30.79 -0.96 17.33
C PRO A 142 -31.29 0.27 16.57
N ASN A 143 -31.86 1.27 17.24
CA ASN A 143 -32.40 2.46 16.60
C ASN A 143 -31.31 3.44 16.12
N THR A 144 -30.06 3.27 16.52
CA THR A 144 -28.92 4.09 16.05
C THR A 144 -28.26 3.56 14.78
N ILE A 145 -28.64 2.38 14.31
CA ILE A 145 -27.91 1.67 13.23
C ILE A 145 -27.77 2.47 11.95
N ARG A 146 -28.78 3.26 11.56
CA ARG A 146 -28.69 4.11 10.38
C ARG A 146 -27.61 5.17 10.53
N PHE A 147 -27.61 5.86 11.66
CA PHE A 147 -26.60 6.86 11.98
C PHE A 147 -25.19 6.24 11.99
N GLU A 148 -25.01 5.10 12.62
CA GLU A 148 -23.70 4.45 12.78
C GLU A 148 -23.12 3.98 11.44
N ILE A 149 -23.92 3.33 10.59
CA ILE A 149 -23.43 2.83 9.30
C ILE A 149 -23.17 3.96 8.29
N GLU A 150 -24.06 4.97 8.25
CA GLU A 150 -23.87 6.13 7.37
C GLU A 150 -22.61 6.92 7.79
N LYS A 151 -22.38 7.10 9.09
CA LYS A 151 -21.17 7.74 9.65
C LYS A 151 -19.92 6.95 9.35
N ALA A 152 -19.91 5.64 9.57
CA ALA A 152 -18.77 4.78 9.32
C ALA A 152 -18.35 4.81 7.84
N LEU A 153 -19.31 4.68 6.91
CA LEU A 153 -19.08 4.74 5.47
C LEU A 153 -18.58 6.12 5.01
N HIS A 154 -19.16 7.20 5.56
CA HIS A 154 -18.68 8.55 5.28
C HIS A 154 -17.24 8.74 5.75
N LEU A 155 -16.94 8.39 7.00
CA LEU A 155 -15.60 8.57 7.56
C LEU A 155 -14.54 7.69 6.89
N ALA A 156 -14.92 6.48 6.45
CA ALA A 156 -13.99 5.61 5.73
C ALA A 156 -13.46 6.26 4.44
N ASN A 157 -14.28 7.08 3.76
CA ASN A 157 -13.96 7.70 2.47
C ASN A 157 -13.53 9.17 2.56
N SER A 158 -13.87 9.89 3.66
CA SER A 158 -13.68 11.34 3.73
C SER A 158 -12.30 11.72 4.26
N GLY A 159 -11.76 12.84 3.80
CA GLY A 159 -10.45 13.33 4.19
C GLY A 159 -9.34 12.33 3.84
N ARG A 160 -8.48 12.01 4.80
CA ARG A 160 -7.58 10.86 4.69
C ARG A 160 -8.41 9.58 4.85
N PRO A 161 -8.58 8.74 3.81
CA PRO A 161 -9.35 7.51 3.92
C PRO A 161 -8.79 6.54 4.96
N GLY A 162 -9.60 5.57 5.40
CA GLY A 162 -9.12 4.56 6.34
C GLY A 162 -10.25 3.68 6.88
N PRO A 163 -9.92 2.65 7.68
CA PRO A 163 -10.89 1.70 8.18
C PRO A 163 -11.80 2.29 9.26
N CYS A 164 -13.04 1.82 9.24
CA CYS A 164 -14.02 1.98 10.31
C CYS A 164 -14.50 0.60 10.78
N TRP A 165 -15.01 0.51 12.02
CA TRP A 165 -15.45 -0.76 12.63
C TRP A 165 -16.79 -0.60 13.36
N LEU A 166 -17.77 -1.44 13.02
CA LEU A 166 -19.02 -1.57 13.75
C LEU A 166 -19.13 -2.97 14.34
N ASP A 167 -19.34 -3.06 15.65
CA ASP A 167 -19.51 -4.31 16.38
C ASP A 167 -20.97 -4.45 16.80
N LEU A 168 -21.63 -5.53 16.37
CA LEU A 168 -23.08 -5.71 16.48
C LEU A 168 -23.42 -6.94 17.31
N PRO A 169 -23.95 -6.78 18.55
CA PRO A 169 -24.44 -7.92 19.33
C PRO A 169 -25.52 -8.73 18.58
N VAL A 170 -25.51 -10.04 18.75
CA VAL A 170 -26.35 -10.96 17.97
C VAL A 170 -27.85 -10.68 18.14
N ASP A 171 -28.30 -10.24 19.34
CA ASP A 171 -29.67 -9.82 19.58
C ASP A 171 -30.02 -8.46 18.95
N VAL A 172 -29.04 -7.57 18.79
CA VAL A 172 -29.18 -6.32 18.03
C VAL A 172 -29.29 -6.62 16.53
N GLN A 173 -28.48 -7.54 16.00
CA GLN A 173 -28.60 -7.99 14.60
C GLN A 173 -30.01 -8.53 14.28
N ALA A 174 -30.62 -9.24 15.23
CA ALA A 174 -31.97 -9.83 15.11
C ALA A 174 -33.11 -8.83 15.30
N ALA A 175 -32.86 -7.67 15.88
CA ALA A 175 -33.89 -6.70 16.25
C ALA A 175 -34.69 -6.23 15.03
N MET A 176 -36.01 -6.06 15.24
CA MET A 176 -36.93 -5.52 14.24
C MET A 176 -37.00 -3.99 14.37
N ILE A 177 -36.60 -3.30 13.33
CA ILE A 177 -36.54 -1.83 13.27
C ILE A 177 -37.49 -1.26 12.22
N ASP A 178 -37.87 -0.01 12.38
CA ASP A 178 -38.59 0.76 11.36
C ASP A 178 -37.63 1.72 10.66
N PRO A 179 -37.21 1.44 9.42
CA PRO A 179 -36.27 2.28 8.70
C PRO A 179 -36.69 3.73 8.52
N GLY A 180 -38.01 4.00 8.56
CA GLY A 180 -38.57 5.35 8.40
C GLY A 180 -38.33 6.27 9.58
N THR A 181 -38.11 5.69 10.77
CA THR A 181 -37.95 6.45 12.04
C THR A 181 -36.49 6.60 12.49
N LEU A 182 -35.55 5.91 11.81
CA LEU A 182 -34.14 5.91 12.22
C LEU A 182 -33.46 7.26 11.95
N PRO A 183 -32.71 7.81 12.92
CA PRO A 183 -31.95 9.04 12.71
C PRO A 183 -30.85 8.84 11.66
N ALA A 184 -30.78 9.78 10.69
CA ALA A 184 -29.72 9.80 9.69
C ALA A 184 -28.45 10.44 10.26
N TYR A 185 -27.29 10.03 9.74
CA TYR A 185 -26.06 10.80 9.91
C TYR A 185 -26.04 11.97 8.93
N ILE A 186 -25.87 13.17 9.45
CA ILE A 186 -25.71 14.40 8.65
C ILE A 186 -24.26 14.84 8.88
N PRO A 187 -23.41 14.77 7.85
CA PRO A 187 -22.06 15.32 7.94
C PRO A 187 -22.11 16.80 8.32
N GLU A 188 -21.22 17.24 9.17
CA GLU A 188 -21.12 18.67 9.49
C GLU A 188 -20.91 19.46 8.20
N SER A 189 -21.71 20.52 8.01
CA SER A 189 -21.72 21.35 6.79
C SER A 189 -20.55 22.34 6.70
N ALA A 190 -19.49 22.14 7.47
CA ALA A 190 -18.27 22.92 7.34
C ALA A 190 -17.64 22.68 5.96
N PRO A 191 -17.06 23.70 5.30
CA PRO A 191 -16.22 23.46 4.14
C PRO A 191 -15.18 22.42 4.53
N PRO A 192 -14.84 21.48 3.61
CA PRO A 192 -13.89 20.44 3.95
C PRO A 192 -12.64 21.11 4.53
N PRO A 193 -12.17 20.70 5.71
CA PRO A 193 -11.02 21.34 6.39
C PRO A 193 -9.74 21.31 5.56
N TYR A 194 -9.83 20.74 4.38
CA TYR A 194 -8.76 20.47 3.43
C TYR A 194 -8.79 21.35 2.18
N LEU A 195 -9.59 22.43 2.18
CA LEU A 195 -9.58 23.46 1.14
C LEU A 195 -9.34 24.82 1.81
N PRO A 196 -8.09 25.32 1.84
CA PRO A 196 -7.79 26.66 2.35
C PRO A 196 -8.53 27.73 1.55
N ALA A 197 -9.13 28.71 2.24
CA ALA A 197 -9.84 29.82 1.58
C ALA A 197 -8.95 30.64 0.62
N ASN A 198 -7.63 30.60 0.83
CA ASN A 198 -6.62 31.29 0.04
C ASN A 198 -5.74 30.33 -0.79
N VAL A 199 -6.30 29.21 -1.24
CA VAL A 199 -5.55 28.21 -2.04
C VAL A 199 -4.94 28.83 -3.29
N ASP A 200 -5.60 29.79 -3.90
CA ASP A 200 -5.13 30.54 -5.07
C ASP A 200 -3.84 31.32 -4.80
N VAL A 201 -3.76 31.99 -3.64
CA VAL A 201 -2.55 32.70 -3.20
C VAL A 201 -1.41 31.73 -2.93
N ILE A 202 -1.72 30.63 -2.22
CA ILE A 202 -0.72 29.59 -1.89
C ILE A 202 -0.15 28.95 -3.17
N VAL A 203 -1.01 28.62 -4.12
CA VAL A 203 -0.57 28.05 -5.42
C VAL A 203 0.24 29.07 -6.20
N GLY A 204 -0.16 30.37 -6.19
CA GLY A 204 0.62 31.44 -6.80
C GLY A 204 2.05 31.50 -6.26
N GLU A 205 2.21 31.48 -4.94
CA GLU A 205 3.52 31.46 -4.29
C GLU A 205 4.35 30.21 -4.66
N VAL A 206 3.71 29.03 -4.75
CA VAL A 206 4.39 27.80 -5.18
C VAL A 206 4.88 27.92 -6.62
N LEU A 207 4.07 28.45 -7.53
CA LEU A 207 4.46 28.66 -8.92
C LEU A 207 5.58 29.70 -9.07
N ASP A 208 5.58 30.76 -8.23
CA ASP A 208 6.67 31.73 -8.19
C ASP A 208 7.98 31.12 -7.73
N ARG A 209 7.92 30.25 -6.71
CA ARG A 209 9.08 29.48 -6.27
C ARG A 209 9.60 28.51 -7.33
N ILE A 210 8.71 27.79 -8.03
CA ILE A 210 9.10 26.94 -9.15
C ILE A 210 9.80 27.79 -10.22
N ARG A 211 9.26 28.95 -10.58
CA ARG A 211 9.86 29.84 -11.60
C ARG A 211 11.23 30.39 -11.19
N SER A 212 11.43 30.70 -9.93
CA SER A 212 12.70 31.24 -9.40
C SER A 212 13.76 30.16 -9.20
N ALA A 213 13.37 28.95 -8.83
CA ALA A 213 14.28 27.83 -8.59
C ALA A 213 15.08 27.45 -9.85
N GLU A 214 16.29 26.98 -9.67
CA GLU A 214 17.12 26.41 -10.74
C GLU A 214 16.86 24.90 -10.93
N ARG A 215 16.60 24.21 -9.82
CA ARG A 215 16.44 22.76 -9.77
C ARG A 215 15.15 22.35 -9.02
N PRO A 216 13.96 22.78 -9.52
CA PRO A 216 12.70 22.40 -8.90
C PRO A 216 12.37 20.92 -9.15
N VAL A 217 11.72 20.27 -8.17
CA VAL A 217 11.27 18.88 -8.25
C VAL A 217 9.85 18.74 -7.72
N LEU A 218 9.01 17.96 -8.39
CA LEU A 218 7.79 17.42 -7.82
C LEU A 218 8.08 16.06 -7.19
N LEU A 219 7.79 15.88 -5.91
CA LEU A 219 7.85 14.61 -5.22
C LEU A 219 6.42 14.14 -4.91
N VAL A 220 5.99 13.08 -5.58
CA VAL A 220 4.58 12.66 -5.61
C VAL A 220 4.36 11.38 -4.81
N GLY A 221 3.34 11.36 -3.98
CA GLY A 221 2.92 10.20 -3.19
C GLY A 221 1.50 9.71 -3.52
N THR A 222 1.09 8.63 -2.86
CA THR A 222 -0.20 7.93 -3.07
C THR A 222 -1.41 8.84 -2.86
N GLY A 223 -1.30 9.89 -2.06
CA GLY A 223 -2.39 10.86 -1.82
C GLY A 223 -2.95 11.46 -3.11
N VAL A 224 -2.13 11.62 -4.17
CA VAL A 224 -2.60 12.08 -5.47
C VAL A 224 -3.56 11.08 -6.14
N ARG A 225 -3.26 9.76 -6.03
CA ARG A 225 -4.17 8.71 -6.49
C ARG A 225 -5.45 8.66 -5.66
N LEU A 226 -5.32 8.72 -4.32
CA LEU A 226 -6.47 8.68 -3.41
C LEU A 226 -7.42 9.86 -3.62
N ALA A 227 -6.89 11.01 -4.03
CA ALA A 227 -7.66 12.18 -4.43
C ALA A 227 -8.26 12.08 -5.86
N GLY A 228 -8.01 11.00 -6.60
CA GLY A 228 -8.47 10.85 -7.99
C GLY A 228 -7.84 11.84 -8.97
N ALA A 229 -6.59 12.26 -8.74
CA ALA A 229 -5.95 13.37 -9.44
C ALA A 229 -4.75 12.96 -10.34
N LEU A 230 -4.68 11.69 -10.77
CA LEU A 230 -3.55 11.22 -11.60
C LEU A 230 -3.52 11.84 -12.99
N ASP A 231 -4.66 11.94 -13.67
CA ASP A 231 -4.72 12.56 -15.00
C ASP A 231 -4.35 14.05 -14.92
N LEU A 232 -4.80 14.71 -13.85
CA LEU A 232 -4.45 16.10 -13.58
C LEU A 232 -2.96 16.29 -13.30
N LEU A 233 -2.33 15.33 -12.61
CA LEU A 233 -0.87 15.31 -12.41
C LEU A 233 -0.12 15.20 -13.75
N GLU A 234 -0.57 14.31 -14.65
CA GLU A 234 0.04 14.17 -15.98
C GLU A 234 -0.06 15.46 -16.81
N GLU A 235 -1.21 16.12 -16.79
CA GLU A 235 -1.40 17.41 -17.47
C GLU A 235 -0.46 18.50 -16.90
N ILE A 236 -0.38 18.61 -15.57
CA ILE A 236 0.51 19.56 -14.90
C ILE A 236 1.98 19.27 -15.19
N ALA A 237 2.36 17.99 -15.24
CA ALA A 237 3.70 17.58 -15.64
C ALA A 237 4.06 18.10 -17.04
N GLY A 238 3.13 17.99 -18.00
CA GLY A 238 3.28 18.53 -19.35
C GLY A 238 3.38 20.05 -19.43
N LEU A 239 2.72 20.78 -18.51
CA LEU A 239 2.78 22.22 -18.42
C LEU A 239 4.07 22.74 -17.76
N LEU A 240 4.49 22.11 -16.65
CA LEU A 240 5.67 22.52 -15.88
C LEU A 240 6.99 22.11 -16.54
N LYS A 241 7.04 20.91 -17.10
CA LYS A 241 8.24 20.29 -17.71
C LYS A 241 9.47 20.25 -16.78
N ILE A 242 9.24 19.92 -15.51
CA ILE A 242 10.28 19.75 -14.49
C ILE A 242 10.38 18.29 -14.04
N PRO A 243 11.48 17.85 -13.42
CA PRO A 243 11.62 16.49 -12.89
C PRO A 243 10.53 16.12 -11.89
N ILE A 244 10.02 14.90 -12.03
CA ILE A 244 9.07 14.28 -11.10
C ILE A 244 9.71 13.03 -10.53
N ALA A 245 9.86 12.97 -9.20
CA ALA A 245 10.21 11.77 -8.47
C ALA A 245 8.96 11.21 -7.80
N THR A 246 8.82 9.89 -7.78
CA THR A 246 7.80 9.25 -6.96
C THR A 246 8.38 8.82 -5.63
N ALA A 247 7.53 8.80 -4.62
CA ALA A 247 7.82 8.16 -3.35
C ALA A 247 7.85 6.61 -3.51
N TRP A 248 7.59 5.88 -2.43
CA TRP A 248 7.57 4.41 -2.45
C TRP A 248 6.56 3.79 -3.40
N THR A 249 5.46 4.48 -3.72
CA THR A 249 4.43 4.00 -4.66
C THR A 249 4.85 4.28 -6.10
N PRO A 250 5.25 3.26 -6.87
CA PRO A 250 5.84 3.49 -8.19
C PRO A 250 4.81 3.72 -9.30
N ASP A 251 3.55 3.30 -9.12
CA ASP A 251 2.51 3.24 -10.15
C ASP A 251 1.72 4.56 -10.31
N LEU A 252 2.28 5.69 -9.90
CA LEU A 252 1.67 7.02 -10.04
C LEU A 252 1.89 7.62 -11.42
N LEU A 253 3.01 7.29 -12.06
CA LEU A 253 3.38 7.70 -13.41
C LEU A 253 3.97 6.53 -14.16
N PRO A 254 3.73 6.41 -15.49
CA PRO A 254 4.45 5.43 -16.30
C PRO A 254 5.95 5.75 -16.33
N THR A 255 6.77 4.72 -16.39
CA THR A 255 8.24 4.86 -16.33
C THR A 255 8.81 5.59 -17.56
N ASP A 256 8.10 5.55 -18.69
CA ASP A 256 8.45 6.25 -19.93
C ASP A 256 7.98 7.71 -19.99
N ASN A 257 7.29 8.19 -18.95
CA ASN A 257 6.90 9.60 -18.87
C ASN A 257 8.16 10.49 -18.97
N PRO A 258 8.18 11.52 -19.86
CA PRO A 258 9.39 12.31 -20.13
C PRO A 258 9.90 13.10 -18.92
N TYR A 259 9.08 13.30 -17.89
CA TYR A 259 9.40 14.04 -16.68
C TYR A 259 9.73 13.14 -15.49
N TYR A 260 9.51 11.84 -15.62
CA TYR A 260 9.81 10.88 -14.57
C TYR A 260 11.32 10.72 -14.37
N CYS A 261 11.79 10.91 -13.12
CA CYS A 261 13.19 10.88 -12.74
C CYS A 261 13.47 9.95 -11.54
N GLY A 262 12.77 8.83 -11.49
CA GLY A 262 13.05 7.76 -10.52
C GLY A 262 12.24 7.81 -9.23
N ARG A 263 12.56 6.91 -8.33
CA ARG A 263 11.89 6.67 -7.04
C ARG A 263 12.82 7.06 -5.92
N GLN A 264 12.35 7.95 -5.06
CA GLN A 264 13.11 8.47 -3.94
C GLN A 264 12.89 7.61 -2.68
N GLY A 265 13.92 7.48 -1.82
CA GLY A 265 13.83 6.83 -0.51
C GLY A 265 15.01 5.91 -0.17
N THR A 266 14.94 5.27 1.01
CA THR A 266 16.01 4.39 1.54
C THR A 266 16.30 3.15 0.70
N ILE A 267 15.31 2.71 -0.07
CA ILE A 267 15.37 1.66 -1.07
C ILE A 267 14.82 2.17 -2.42
N GLY A 268 14.95 3.47 -2.66
CA GLY A 268 14.68 4.09 -3.94
C GLY A 268 15.75 3.78 -4.99
N THR A 269 15.66 4.46 -6.13
CA THR A 269 16.69 4.42 -7.16
C THR A 269 17.76 5.50 -6.89
N ARG A 270 19.01 5.29 -7.36
CA ARG A 270 20.04 6.34 -7.27
C ARG A 270 19.59 7.64 -7.88
N VAL A 271 18.95 7.55 -9.05
CA VAL A 271 18.48 8.73 -9.77
C VAL A 271 17.41 9.50 -8.99
N GLY A 272 16.43 8.79 -8.44
CA GLY A 272 15.40 9.43 -7.61
C GLY A 272 16.01 10.18 -6.42
N ASN A 273 17.00 9.57 -5.78
CA ASN A 273 17.68 10.23 -4.65
C ASN A 273 18.58 11.38 -5.12
N PHE A 274 19.35 11.24 -6.20
CA PHE A 274 20.13 12.37 -6.75
C PHE A 274 19.23 13.54 -7.17
N THR A 275 18.10 13.25 -7.82
CA THR A 275 17.13 14.28 -8.24
C THR A 275 16.61 15.07 -7.05
N VAL A 276 16.14 14.39 -6.00
CA VAL A 276 15.55 15.07 -4.84
C VAL A 276 16.60 15.77 -3.97
N GLN A 277 17.76 15.12 -3.76
CA GLN A 277 18.80 15.66 -2.88
C GLN A 277 19.52 16.87 -3.48
N ASN A 278 19.66 16.97 -4.81
CA ASN A 278 20.26 18.10 -5.49
C ASN A 278 19.27 19.25 -5.78
N ALA A 279 17.99 19.09 -5.46
CA ALA A 279 16.98 20.12 -5.68
C ALA A 279 17.24 21.36 -4.81
N ASP A 280 16.82 22.53 -5.29
CA ASP A 280 16.72 23.79 -4.51
C ASP A 280 15.28 24.16 -4.15
N PHE A 281 14.30 23.53 -4.79
CA PHE A 281 12.89 23.57 -4.43
C PHE A 281 12.23 22.18 -4.60
N VAL A 282 11.49 21.72 -3.59
CA VAL A 282 10.72 20.47 -3.66
C VAL A 282 9.26 20.74 -3.28
N LEU A 283 8.36 20.50 -4.24
CA LEU A 283 6.93 20.41 -3.96
C LEU A 283 6.55 18.97 -3.69
N ILE A 284 6.14 18.68 -2.47
CA ILE A 284 5.74 17.34 -2.01
C ILE A 284 4.21 17.26 -2.05
N LEU A 285 3.68 16.35 -2.88
CA LEU A 285 2.24 16.21 -3.10
C LEU A 285 1.73 14.86 -2.62
N GLY A 286 0.85 14.85 -1.61
CA GLY A 286 0.17 13.67 -1.11
C GLY A 286 1.13 12.55 -0.67
N SER A 287 2.24 12.90 -0.06
CA SER A 287 3.25 11.98 0.44
C SER A 287 3.49 12.19 1.93
N ARG A 288 3.30 11.14 2.73
CA ARG A 288 3.47 11.18 4.20
C ARG A 288 4.90 11.50 4.65
N MET A 289 5.88 11.39 3.79
CA MET A 289 7.30 11.56 4.15
C MET A 289 7.68 10.71 5.38
N CYS A 290 7.41 9.41 5.30
CA CYS A 290 7.74 8.46 6.35
C CYS A 290 9.25 8.16 6.39
N ILE A 291 9.73 7.45 7.42
CA ILE A 291 11.16 7.11 7.60
C ILE A 291 11.76 6.41 6.37
N ARG A 292 10.99 5.56 5.66
CA ARG A 292 11.48 4.93 4.42
C ARG A 292 11.79 5.93 3.30
N GLN A 293 11.19 7.12 3.36
CA GLN A 293 11.44 8.19 2.39
C GLN A 293 12.52 9.17 2.84
N VAL A 294 12.46 9.62 4.11
CA VAL A 294 13.37 10.65 4.61
C VAL A 294 14.60 10.08 5.30
N SER A 295 14.64 8.75 5.55
CA SER A 295 15.71 8.07 6.28
C SER A 295 15.71 8.39 7.78
N TYR A 296 16.48 7.64 8.55
CA TYR A 296 16.79 7.97 9.95
C TYR A 296 17.68 9.22 10.07
N ASN A 297 18.35 9.62 8.97
CA ASN A 297 19.06 10.88 8.86
C ASN A 297 18.19 11.92 8.13
N TRP A 298 16.96 12.16 8.61
CA TRP A 298 15.99 13.05 7.95
C TRP A 298 16.45 14.50 7.82
N LYS A 299 17.42 14.94 8.66
CA LYS A 299 18.02 16.29 8.56
C LYS A 299 18.81 16.47 7.26
N SER A 300 19.31 15.40 6.66
CA SER A 300 20.01 15.45 5.38
C SER A 300 19.07 15.47 4.16
N PHE A 301 17.76 15.27 4.36
CA PHE A 301 16.78 15.22 3.28
C PHE A 301 16.64 16.54 2.56
N ALA A 302 16.98 16.58 1.26
CA ALA A 302 16.89 17.76 0.39
C ALA A 302 17.33 19.03 1.13
N ARG A 303 18.47 18.98 1.80
CA ARG A 303 18.95 19.96 2.80
C ARG A 303 19.19 21.35 2.26
N HIS A 304 19.34 21.49 0.94
CA HIS A 304 19.51 22.77 0.25
C HIS A 304 18.24 23.25 -0.46
N ALA A 305 17.16 22.47 -0.40
CA ALA A 305 15.89 22.82 -1.02
C ALA A 305 14.96 23.52 -0.02
N TYR A 306 14.19 24.50 -0.49
CA TYR A 306 12.98 24.91 0.19
C TYR A 306 11.86 23.93 -0.13
N LYS A 307 11.18 23.40 0.88
CA LYS A 307 10.23 22.29 0.76
C LYS A 307 8.83 22.71 1.18
N ILE A 308 7.86 22.58 0.26
CA ILE A 308 6.44 22.72 0.57
C ILE A 308 5.78 21.35 0.49
N GLN A 309 5.08 20.96 1.55
CA GLN A 309 4.33 19.70 1.59
C GLN A 309 2.83 19.99 1.61
N VAL A 310 2.12 19.42 0.65
CA VAL A 310 0.66 19.45 0.55
C VAL A 310 0.13 18.09 0.95
N ASP A 311 -0.65 18.04 2.01
CA ASP A 311 -1.27 16.83 2.54
C ASP A 311 -2.63 17.17 3.15
N VAL A 312 -3.56 16.20 3.10
CA VAL A 312 -4.89 16.34 3.68
C VAL A 312 -4.88 16.19 5.21
N ASP A 313 -3.84 15.58 5.76
CA ASP A 313 -3.72 15.27 7.18
C ASP A 313 -2.77 16.23 7.90
N PRO A 314 -3.30 17.13 8.75
CA PRO A 314 -2.47 18.09 9.50
C PRO A 314 -1.50 17.38 10.47
N ALA A 315 -1.76 16.17 10.92
CA ALA A 315 -0.85 15.43 11.78
C ALA A 315 0.43 15.00 11.02
N GLU A 316 0.31 14.65 9.74
CA GLU A 316 1.47 14.36 8.89
C GLU A 316 2.33 15.62 8.65
N LEU A 317 1.72 16.78 8.55
CA LEU A 317 2.42 18.07 8.36
C LEU A 317 3.17 18.51 9.61
N ASN A 318 2.67 18.17 10.81
CA ASN A 318 3.18 18.65 12.10
C ASN A 318 3.98 17.60 12.88
N LYS A 319 4.30 16.46 12.30
CA LYS A 319 5.04 15.39 13.00
C LYS A 319 6.50 15.79 13.29
N PRO A 320 7.14 15.20 14.34
CA PRO A 320 8.49 15.60 14.78
C PRO A 320 9.59 15.43 13.72
N ILE A 321 9.39 14.53 12.75
CA ILE A 321 10.32 14.28 11.63
C ILE A 321 9.88 15.00 10.35
N SER A 322 9.03 16.01 10.44
CA SER A 322 8.66 16.82 9.28
C SER A 322 9.89 17.46 8.65
N VAL A 323 10.04 17.27 7.35
CA VAL A 323 11.16 17.85 6.57
C VAL A 323 10.73 19.07 5.79
N ALA A 324 9.43 19.40 5.77
CA ALA A 324 8.89 20.53 5.05
C ALA A 324 9.18 21.84 5.79
N ASP A 325 9.56 22.87 5.04
CA ASP A 325 9.70 24.24 5.53
C ASP A 325 8.31 24.90 5.65
N ARG A 326 7.35 24.43 4.84
CA ARG A 326 5.93 24.84 4.91
C ARG A 326 4.99 23.67 4.65
N GLY A 327 4.08 23.41 5.59
CA GLY A 327 2.94 22.52 5.42
C GLY A 327 1.71 23.26 4.86
N VAL A 328 1.00 22.63 3.93
CA VAL A 328 -0.27 23.11 3.37
C VAL A 328 -1.31 22.02 3.55
N CYS A 329 -2.26 22.23 4.46
CA CYS A 329 -3.37 21.29 4.65
C CYS A 329 -4.39 21.50 3.52
N CYS A 330 -4.27 20.68 2.47
CA CYS A 330 -5.12 20.77 1.30
C CYS A 330 -5.25 19.39 0.64
N GLU A 331 -6.43 19.07 0.13
CA GLU A 331 -6.61 17.89 -0.72
C GLU A 331 -5.86 18.09 -2.04
N ALA A 332 -5.10 17.06 -2.44
CA ALA A 332 -4.22 17.12 -3.61
C ALA A 332 -4.97 17.51 -4.90
N LYS A 333 -6.21 17.06 -5.07
CA LYS A 333 -7.03 17.39 -6.26
C LYS A 333 -7.32 18.88 -6.36
N PHE A 334 -7.82 19.51 -5.31
CA PHE A 334 -8.12 20.94 -5.30
C PHE A 334 -6.87 21.78 -5.52
N PHE A 335 -5.75 21.39 -4.90
CA PHE A 335 -4.48 22.05 -5.09
C PHE A 335 -4.00 21.98 -6.54
N LEU A 336 -4.11 20.82 -7.17
CA LEU A 336 -3.69 20.60 -8.56
C LEU A 336 -4.65 21.26 -9.57
N GLU A 337 -5.97 21.29 -9.30
CA GLU A 337 -6.94 22.02 -10.12
C GLU A 337 -6.62 23.52 -10.16
N GLU A 338 -6.34 24.11 -9.02
CA GLU A 338 -5.95 25.52 -8.94
C GLU A 338 -4.59 25.76 -9.61
N MET A 339 -3.61 24.85 -9.41
CA MET A 339 -2.32 24.93 -10.08
C MET A 339 -2.47 24.91 -11.61
N LYS A 340 -3.26 23.99 -12.16
CA LYS A 340 -3.57 23.93 -13.59
C LYS A 340 -4.20 25.24 -14.07
N ARG A 341 -5.19 25.76 -13.33
CA ARG A 341 -5.89 27.00 -13.67
C ARG A 341 -4.91 28.19 -13.80
N GLN A 342 -3.93 28.28 -12.90
CA GLN A 342 -2.94 29.35 -12.94
C GLN A 342 -1.88 29.14 -14.04
N LEU A 343 -1.41 27.90 -14.24
CA LEU A 343 -0.47 27.58 -15.30
C LEU A 343 -0.99 27.93 -16.70
N LEU A 344 -2.26 27.68 -16.94
CA LEU A 344 -2.91 28.00 -18.22
C LEU A 344 -3.04 29.52 -18.51
N LYS A 345 -2.82 30.39 -17.50
CA LYS A 345 -2.87 31.86 -17.67
C LYS A 345 -1.59 32.48 -18.21
N GLY A 346 -0.56 31.70 -18.53
CA GLY A 346 0.66 32.28 -19.13
C GLY A 346 1.97 31.70 -18.56
N HIS A 347 1.97 30.45 -18.09
CA HIS A 347 3.21 29.79 -17.73
C HIS A 347 3.99 29.41 -19.01
N SER A 348 5.28 29.70 -19.02
CA SER A 348 6.22 29.21 -20.02
C SER A 348 7.33 28.42 -19.33
N PRO A 349 7.61 27.18 -19.76
CA PRO A 349 8.74 26.42 -19.27
C PRO A 349 10.07 27.17 -19.46
N SER A 350 10.96 27.05 -18.50
CA SER A 350 12.25 27.75 -18.48
C SER A 350 13.35 26.88 -19.08
N GLU A 351 14.31 27.48 -19.82
CA GLU A 351 15.50 26.78 -20.32
C GLU A 351 16.35 26.18 -19.20
N LYS A 352 16.48 26.85 -18.05
CA LYS A 352 17.18 26.32 -16.88
C LYS A 352 16.52 25.04 -16.34
N HIS A 353 15.18 24.95 -16.36
CA HIS A 353 14.47 23.73 -15.98
C HIS A 353 14.66 22.60 -17.01
N ALA A 354 14.74 22.93 -18.29
CA ALA A 354 15.06 21.96 -19.34
C ALA A 354 16.48 21.37 -19.15
N ALA A 355 17.46 22.21 -18.82
CA ALA A 355 18.81 21.77 -18.49
C ALA A 355 18.85 20.85 -17.25
N TRP A 356 18.10 21.24 -16.19
CA TRP A 356 17.96 20.42 -14.99
C TRP A 356 17.30 19.06 -15.28
N LEU A 357 16.20 19.05 -16.01
CA LEU A 357 15.54 17.81 -16.45
C LEU A 357 16.49 16.95 -17.29
N GLY A 358 17.24 17.56 -18.19
CA GLY A 358 18.27 16.88 -18.99
C GLY A 358 19.32 16.20 -18.11
N TRP A 359 19.82 16.90 -17.09
CA TRP A 359 20.76 16.35 -16.11
C TRP A 359 20.18 15.14 -15.37
N CYS A 360 18.93 15.21 -14.91
CA CYS A 360 18.26 14.10 -14.23
C CYS A 360 18.08 12.89 -15.17
N ARG A 361 17.69 13.12 -16.42
CA ARG A 361 17.50 12.05 -17.42
C ARG A 361 18.81 11.39 -17.85
N GLU A 362 19.89 12.13 -17.93
CA GLU A 362 21.21 11.56 -18.16
C GLU A 362 21.57 10.56 -17.05
N ARG A 363 21.31 10.89 -15.78
CA ARG A 363 21.52 9.98 -14.65
C ARG A 363 20.59 8.77 -14.71
N LEU A 364 19.37 8.93 -15.20
CA LEU A 364 18.47 7.79 -15.41
C LEU A 364 19.04 6.76 -16.39
N ALA A 365 19.76 7.23 -17.42
CA ALA A 365 20.46 6.37 -18.37
C ALA A 365 21.75 5.76 -17.79
N LEU A 366 22.51 6.54 -17.00
CA LEU A 366 23.77 6.11 -16.38
C LEU A 366 23.58 5.09 -15.25
N TYR A 367 22.48 5.19 -14.51
CA TYR A 367 22.20 4.34 -13.35
C TYR A 367 20.89 3.56 -13.54
N PRO A 368 20.85 2.60 -14.47
CA PRO A 368 19.66 1.78 -14.68
C PRO A 368 19.33 0.97 -13.43
N SER A 369 18.03 0.71 -13.21
CA SER A 369 17.57 -0.06 -12.05
C SER A 369 18.00 -1.53 -12.09
N VAL A 370 18.26 -2.07 -13.28
CA VAL A 370 18.80 -3.42 -13.47
C VAL A 370 20.16 -3.31 -14.15
N LEU A 371 21.19 -3.73 -13.45
CA LEU A 371 22.57 -3.62 -13.91
C LEU A 371 22.95 -4.78 -14.86
N PRO A 372 23.88 -4.59 -15.82
CA PRO A 372 24.31 -5.66 -16.72
C PRO A 372 24.74 -6.94 -16.00
N ARG A 373 25.47 -6.83 -14.88
CA ARG A 373 25.89 -7.98 -14.06
C ARG A 373 24.75 -8.75 -13.38
N GLN A 374 23.60 -8.14 -13.24
CA GLN A 374 22.40 -8.77 -12.64
C GLN A 374 21.61 -9.61 -13.65
N ARG A 375 21.88 -9.47 -14.96
CA ARG A 375 21.22 -10.26 -16.00
C ARG A 375 21.87 -11.64 -16.12
N THR A 376 21.81 -12.42 -15.03
CA THR A 376 22.41 -13.75 -14.91
C THR A 376 21.46 -14.77 -14.30
N THR A 377 21.70 -16.05 -14.59
CA THR A 377 21.00 -17.20 -14.05
C THR A 377 21.97 -18.29 -13.52
N GLU A 378 23.23 -17.94 -13.30
CA GLU A 378 24.29 -18.92 -12.93
C GLU A 378 24.06 -19.56 -11.57
N ASN A 379 23.65 -18.78 -10.57
CA ASN A 379 23.39 -19.24 -9.20
C ASN A 379 21.87 -19.23 -8.86
N GLY A 380 21.03 -19.38 -9.86
CA GLY A 380 19.60 -19.10 -9.82
C GLY A 380 19.28 -17.81 -10.58
N ILE A 381 17.99 -17.54 -10.80
CA ILE A 381 17.56 -16.34 -11.52
C ILE A 381 17.79 -15.13 -10.62
N ASN A 382 18.55 -14.14 -11.12
CA ASN A 382 18.68 -12.89 -10.36
C ASN A 382 17.32 -12.20 -10.24
N PRO A 383 16.86 -11.78 -9.03
CA PRO A 383 15.53 -11.23 -8.83
C PRO A 383 15.27 -9.93 -9.62
N TYR A 384 16.29 -9.10 -9.86
CA TYR A 384 16.17 -7.91 -10.70
C TYR A 384 15.93 -8.27 -12.17
N TYR A 385 16.65 -9.28 -12.67
CA TYR A 385 16.46 -9.79 -14.03
C TYR A 385 15.09 -10.46 -14.20
N PHE A 386 14.63 -11.19 -13.18
CA PHE A 386 13.27 -11.75 -13.17
C PHE A 386 12.21 -10.65 -13.32
N VAL A 387 12.30 -9.60 -12.50
CA VAL A 387 11.33 -8.49 -12.53
C VAL A 387 11.39 -7.74 -13.85
N GLU A 388 12.57 -7.41 -14.37
CA GLU A 388 12.72 -6.78 -15.69
C GLU A 388 12.03 -7.61 -16.78
N THR A 389 12.30 -8.92 -16.82
CA THR A 389 11.74 -9.85 -17.82
C THR A 389 10.23 -10.00 -17.67
N LEU A 390 9.73 -10.08 -16.43
CA LEU A 390 8.29 -10.16 -16.17
C LEU A 390 7.56 -8.91 -16.69
N PHE A 391 8.03 -7.71 -16.29
CA PHE A 391 7.35 -6.46 -16.66
C PHE A 391 7.40 -6.15 -18.15
N GLN A 392 8.36 -6.69 -18.90
CA GLN A 392 8.38 -6.63 -20.36
C GLN A 392 7.25 -7.45 -21.02
N GLN A 393 6.69 -8.44 -20.31
CA GLN A 393 5.65 -9.34 -20.81
C GLN A 393 4.26 -9.02 -20.27
N LEU A 394 4.15 -8.07 -19.33
CA LEU A 394 2.86 -7.66 -18.77
C LEU A 394 2.13 -6.68 -19.69
N GLY A 395 0.80 -6.78 -19.73
CA GLY A 395 -0.07 -5.86 -20.43
C GLY A 395 -0.41 -4.60 -19.62
N ARG A 396 -0.98 -3.60 -20.28
CA ARG A 396 -1.32 -2.31 -19.66
C ARG A 396 -2.36 -2.38 -18.55
N GLU A 397 -3.18 -3.42 -18.53
CA GLU A 397 -4.25 -3.59 -17.55
C GLU A 397 -3.88 -4.55 -16.41
N ASP A 398 -2.65 -5.08 -16.41
CA ASP A 398 -2.23 -6.02 -15.37
C ASP A 398 -2.08 -5.30 -14.02
N VAL A 399 -2.58 -5.95 -12.98
CA VAL A 399 -2.42 -5.56 -11.59
C VAL A 399 -1.42 -6.50 -10.94
N VAL A 400 -0.35 -5.94 -10.40
CA VAL A 400 0.70 -6.66 -9.68
C VAL A 400 0.58 -6.36 -8.19
N VAL A 401 0.34 -7.38 -7.40
CA VAL A 401 0.29 -7.31 -5.93
C VAL A 401 1.56 -7.92 -5.38
N CYS A 402 2.24 -7.16 -4.55
CA CYS A 402 3.52 -7.54 -3.96
C CYS A 402 3.38 -7.87 -2.47
N GLY A 403 4.06 -8.92 -2.03
CA GLY A 403 4.23 -9.24 -0.62
C GLY A 403 5.23 -8.33 0.08
N ASP A 404 6.21 -8.92 0.78
CA ASP A 404 7.25 -8.19 1.50
C ASP A 404 8.66 -8.59 1.00
N ALA A 405 9.69 -7.91 1.50
CA ALA A 405 11.11 -8.13 1.20
C ALA A 405 11.39 -8.20 -0.32
N THR A 406 11.93 -9.31 -0.83
CA THR A 406 12.30 -9.46 -2.25
C THR A 406 11.10 -9.23 -3.16
N ALA A 407 9.93 -9.74 -2.80
CA ALA A 407 8.69 -9.61 -3.57
C ALA A 407 8.13 -8.18 -3.62
N CYS A 408 8.60 -7.28 -2.78
CA CYS A 408 8.22 -5.86 -2.76
C CYS A 408 9.36 -4.95 -3.21
N ILE A 409 10.54 -5.07 -2.58
CA ILE A 409 11.65 -4.14 -2.78
C ILE A 409 12.14 -4.18 -4.23
N VAL A 410 12.36 -5.37 -4.78
CA VAL A 410 12.91 -5.50 -6.13
C VAL A 410 11.93 -5.00 -7.20
N PRO A 411 10.63 -5.37 -7.21
CA PRO A 411 9.67 -4.78 -8.12
C PRO A 411 9.56 -3.26 -7.99
N PHE A 412 9.58 -2.73 -6.78
CA PHE A 412 9.49 -1.29 -6.57
C PHE A 412 10.76 -0.53 -7.01
N GLN A 413 11.90 -1.19 -7.13
CA GLN A 413 13.13 -0.62 -7.72
C GLN A 413 13.20 -0.80 -9.24
N ALA A 414 12.87 -2.00 -9.75
CA ALA A 414 13.23 -2.44 -11.08
C ALA A 414 12.07 -2.46 -12.09
N ALA A 415 10.81 -2.45 -11.65
CA ALA A 415 9.67 -2.54 -12.55
C ALA A 415 9.60 -1.35 -13.51
N THR A 416 9.46 -1.65 -14.80
CA THR A 416 9.12 -0.67 -15.85
C THR A 416 7.61 -0.67 -16.04
N LEU A 417 6.96 0.40 -15.59
CA LEU A 417 5.50 0.51 -15.58
C LEU A 417 4.98 1.23 -16.81
N GLN A 418 3.94 0.66 -17.41
CA GLN A 418 3.15 1.28 -18.46
C GLN A 418 1.94 2.02 -17.88
N LYS A 419 1.39 2.98 -18.62
CA LYS A 419 0.13 3.64 -18.23
C LYS A 419 -0.99 2.62 -18.10
N GLY A 420 -1.71 2.65 -16.97
CA GLY A 420 -2.82 1.74 -16.66
C GLY A 420 -2.43 0.55 -15.78
N GLN A 421 -1.15 0.16 -15.73
CA GLN A 421 -0.68 -0.88 -14.81
C GLN A 421 -0.77 -0.42 -13.35
N ARG A 422 -1.00 -1.40 -12.46
CA ARG A 422 -0.96 -1.20 -11.02
C ARG A 422 0.16 -2.04 -10.40
N LEU A 423 0.86 -1.47 -9.45
CA LEU A 423 1.89 -2.14 -8.65
C LEU A 423 1.80 -1.65 -7.21
N PHE A 424 1.38 -2.51 -6.29
CA PHE A 424 1.20 -2.11 -4.90
C PHE A 424 1.52 -3.22 -3.89
N SER A 425 1.74 -2.80 -2.65
CA SER A 425 1.88 -3.61 -1.45
C SER A 425 1.32 -2.81 -0.26
N ASN A 426 1.13 -3.43 0.90
CA ASN A 426 0.76 -2.75 2.13
C ASN A 426 1.99 -2.17 2.86
N SER A 427 2.77 -1.37 2.18
CA SER A 427 4.12 -0.95 2.60
C SER A 427 4.19 -0.23 3.96
N GLY A 428 3.12 0.38 4.42
CA GLY A 428 3.05 1.03 5.73
C GLY A 428 3.04 0.06 6.89
N CYS A 429 2.41 -1.10 6.72
CA CYS A 429 2.36 -2.20 7.67
C CYS A 429 3.46 -3.24 7.38
N ALA A 430 3.71 -3.53 6.10
CA ALA A 430 4.66 -4.53 5.62
C ALA A 430 4.38 -5.94 6.18
N SER A 431 3.11 -6.34 6.20
CA SER A 431 2.70 -7.67 6.68
C SER A 431 3.12 -8.76 5.70
N MET A 432 3.87 -9.74 6.18
CA MET A 432 3.99 -11.01 5.46
C MET A 432 2.61 -11.67 5.34
N GLY A 433 2.37 -12.39 4.23
CA GLY A 433 1.08 -13.02 3.92
C GLY A 433 0.03 -12.07 3.33
N TYR A 434 0.38 -10.83 3.00
CA TYR A 434 -0.49 -9.88 2.32
C TYR A 434 -0.71 -10.24 0.84
N ASP A 435 0.31 -10.76 0.19
CA ASP A 435 0.40 -11.02 -1.25
C ASP A 435 -0.82 -11.76 -1.81
N LEU A 436 -1.06 -12.98 -1.36
CA LEU A 436 -2.12 -13.84 -1.87
C LEU A 436 -3.54 -13.32 -1.56
N PRO A 437 -3.91 -12.95 -0.32
CA PRO A 437 -5.22 -12.39 -0.03
C PRO A 437 -5.52 -11.08 -0.78
N ALA A 438 -4.57 -10.16 -0.84
CA ALA A 438 -4.78 -8.90 -1.58
C ALA A 438 -4.92 -9.15 -3.09
N SER A 439 -4.23 -10.17 -3.63
CA SER A 439 -4.43 -10.62 -5.02
C SER A 439 -5.83 -11.21 -5.24
N ILE A 440 -6.39 -11.91 -4.26
CA ILE A 440 -7.80 -12.36 -4.30
C ILE A 440 -8.72 -11.15 -4.39
N GLY A 441 -8.54 -10.16 -3.52
CA GLY A 441 -9.32 -8.93 -3.56
C GLY A 441 -9.23 -8.18 -4.89
N ALA A 442 -8.03 -8.06 -5.44
CA ALA A 442 -7.78 -7.43 -6.73
C ALA A 442 -8.44 -8.20 -7.89
N ALA A 443 -8.36 -9.54 -7.88
CA ALA A 443 -8.99 -10.38 -8.90
C ALA A 443 -10.52 -10.31 -8.86
N VAL A 444 -11.11 -10.27 -7.66
CA VAL A 444 -12.55 -10.06 -7.47
C VAL A 444 -12.99 -8.67 -7.96
N ALA A 445 -12.14 -7.65 -7.74
CA ALA A 445 -12.42 -6.26 -8.14
C ALA A 445 -12.54 -6.09 -9.65
N GLN A 446 -11.60 -6.66 -10.40
CA GLN A 446 -11.50 -6.38 -11.84
C GLN A 446 -11.97 -7.53 -12.75
N GLY A 447 -12.11 -8.76 -12.22
CA GLY A 447 -12.49 -9.93 -13.02
C GLY A 447 -11.48 -10.31 -14.13
N LYS A 448 -10.24 -9.78 -14.06
CA LYS A 448 -9.16 -10.01 -15.01
C LYS A 448 -7.97 -10.67 -14.32
N ARG A 449 -6.92 -10.97 -15.10
CA ARG A 449 -5.68 -11.53 -14.57
C ARG A 449 -5.03 -10.59 -13.55
N VAL A 450 -4.58 -11.18 -12.43
CA VAL A 450 -3.77 -10.53 -11.41
C VAL A 450 -2.45 -11.28 -11.26
N ILE A 451 -1.37 -10.55 -11.05
CA ILE A 451 -0.06 -11.10 -10.77
C ILE A 451 0.21 -10.96 -9.28
N CYS A 452 0.43 -12.08 -8.61
CA CYS A 452 0.84 -12.14 -7.21
C CYS A 452 2.35 -12.40 -7.13
N LEU A 453 3.11 -11.48 -6.54
CA LEU A 453 4.52 -11.70 -6.22
C LEU A 453 4.64 -11.95 -4.72
N ALA A 454 4.92 -13.19 -4.36
CA ALA A 454 5.02 -13.64 -2.97
C ALA A 454 6.45 -14.14 -2.66
N GLY A 455 6.97 -13.86 -1.48
CA GLY A 455 8.15 -14.56 -0.97
C GLY A 455 7.80 -15.95 -0.47
N ASP A 456 8.75 -16.89 -0.51
CA ASP A 456 8.57 -18.26 0.00
C ASP A 456 8.10 -18.30 1.46
N GLY A 457 8.61 -17.39 2.30
CA GLY A 457 8.16 -17.26 3.69
C GLY A 457 6.89 -16.44 3.86
N SER A 458 6.64 -15.45 2.99
CA SER A 458 5.46 -14.59 3.09
C SER A 458 4.17 -15.36 2.80
N ILE A 459 4.15 -16.12 1.70
CA ILE A 459 2.96 -16.88 1.28
C ILE A 459 2.52 -17.91 2.34
N MET A 460 3.45 -18.41 3.17
CA MET A 460 3.15 -19.37 4.24
C MET A 460 2.16 -18.83 5.29
N MET A 461 2.06 -17.50 5.44
CA MET A 461 1.20 -16.89 6.46
C MET A 461 -0.30 -16.98 6.12
N ASN A 462 -0.64 -17.09 4.82
CA ASN A 462 -2.02 -17.20 4.34
C ASN A 462 -2.15 -18.26 3.22
N LEU A 463 -1.34 -19.32 3.29
CA LEU A 463 -1.24 -20.36 2.27
C LEU A 463 -2.56 -21.07 1.99
N GLN A 464 -3.42 -21.23 3.02
CA GLN A 464 -4.75 -21.82 2.93
C GLN A 464 -5.67 -21.11 1.92
N GLU A 465 -5.37 -19.85 1.59
CA GLU A 465 -6.15 -19.07 0.61
C GLU A 465 -5.94 -19.55 -0.83
N LEU A 466 -5.00 -20.47 -1.10
CA LEU A 466 -4.94 -21.18 -2.37
C LEU A 466 -6.26 -21.94 -2.63
N GLN A 467 -6.92 -22.42 -1.57
CA GLN A 467 -8.24 -23.05 -1.69
C GLN A 467 -9.31 -22.04 -2.10
N THR A 468 -9.26 -20.82 -1.59
CA THR A 468 -10.15 -19.72 -2.00
C THR A 468 -9.96 -19.41 -3.48
N VAL A 469 -8.71 -19.29 -3.94
CA VAL A 469 -8.38 -19.08 -5.36
C VAL A 469 -8.95 -20.19 -6.24
N ALA A 470 -8.77 -21.45 -5.84
CA ALA A 470 -9.27 -22.61 -6.58
C ALA A 470 -10.81 -22.66 -6.62
N TYR A 471 -11.47 -22.47 -5.47
CA TYR A 471 -12.93 -22.53 -5.36
C TYR A 471 -13.63 -21.47 -6.20
N TYR A 472 -13.17 -20.21 -6.11
CA TYR A 472 -13.75 -19.09 -6.88
C TYR A 472 -13.20 -19.00 -8.30
N ARG A 473 -12.30 -19.88 -8.72
CA ARG A 473 -11.67 -19.92 -10.05
C ARG A 473 -11.08 -18.55 -10.44
N LEU A 474 -10.39 -17.93 -9.50
CA LEU A 474 -9.80 -16.61 -9.70
C LEU A 474 -8.62 -16.70 -10.67
N ASN A 475 -8.51 -15.74 -11.58
CA ASN A 475 -7.40 -15.70 -12.54
C ASN A 475 -6.18 -14.99 -11.93
N ILE A 476 -5.37 -15.73 -11.19
CA ILE A 476 -4.19 -15.21 -10.49
C ILE A 476 -2.95 -16.02 -10.89
N VAL A 477 -1.94 -15.36 -11.42
CA VAL A 477 -0.61 -15.95 -11.63
C VAL A 477 0.23 -15.66 -10.40
N ILE A 478 0.53 -16.69 -9.62
CA ILE A 478 1.23 -16.58 -8.34
C ILE A 478 2.70 -16.97 -8.57
N PHE A 479 3.61 -15.99 -8.50
CA PHE A 479 5.05 -16.23 -8.51
C PHE A 479 5.56 -16.27 -7.08
N VAL A 480 5.94 -17.48 -6.62
CA VAL A 480 6.63 -17.66 -5.34
C VAL A 480 8.12 -17.46 -5.57
N LEU A 481 8.65 -16.37 -5.11
CA LEU A 481 10.05 -15.97 -5.24
C LEU A 481 10.90 -16.75 -4.21
N SER A 482 11.34 -17.95 -4.60
CA SER A 482 12.00 -18.90 -3.72
C SER A 482 13.50 -18.60 -3.64
N ASN A 483 13.92 -17.96 -2.54
CA ASN A 483 15.31 -17.69 -2.22
C ASN A 483 15.79 -18.40 -0.93
N GLY A 484 15.00 -19.37 -0.46
CA GLY A 484 15.29 -20.22 0.68
C GLY A 484 15.23 -19.48 2.01
N GLY A 485 14.32 -18.49 2.14
CA GLY A 485 14.06 -17.88 3.41
C GLY A 485 13.91 -16.36 3.44
N TYR A 486 14.07 -15.78 4.62
CA TYR A 486 13.82 -14.37 4.90
C TYR A 486 15.08 -13.51 4.61
N LEU A 487 15.29 -13.14 3.34
CA LEU A 487 16.49 -12.42 2.89
C LEU A 487 16.78 -11.14 3.70
N SER A 488 15.75 -10.36 4.02
CA SER A 488 15.92 -9.13 4.84
C SER A 488 16.46 -9.44 6.23
N ILE A 489 15.98 -10.51 6.85
CA ILE A 489 16.41 -10.97 8.17
C ILE A 489 17.84 -11.53 8.08
N ARG A 490 18.11 -12.39 7.10
CA ARG A 490 19.46 -12.93 6.80
C ARG A 490 20.48 -11.80 6.67
N THR A 491 20.18 -10.80 5.85
CA THR A 491 21.06 -9.64 5.63
C THR A 491 21.31 -8.86 6.92
N THR A 492 20.27 -8.60 7.70
CA THR A 492 20.40 -7.84 8.96
C THR A 492 21.20 -8.62 9.99
N GLN A 493 20.89 -9.90 10.19
CA GLN A 493 21.58 -10.73 11.17
C GLN A 493 23.04 -10.94 10.79
N SER A 494 23.36 -11.20 9.53
CA SER A 494 24.74 -11.33 9.05
C SER A 494 25.55 -10.06 9.25
N ASN A 495 24.96 -8.89 8.94
CA ASN A 495 25.68 -7.62 9.01
C ASN A 495 25.95 -7.14 10.45
N PHE A 496 25.08 -7.45 11.40
CA PHE A 496 25.16 -6.89 12.74
C PHE A 496 25.52 -7.89 13.82
N PHE A 497 25.20 -9.18 13.65
CA PHE A 497 25.31 -10.16 14.72
C PHE A 497 26.17 -11.39 14.37
N GLY A 498 26.37 -11.67 13.09
CA GLY A 498 27.16 -12.81 12.61
C GLY A 498 26.57 -14.19 12.92
N LYS A 499 25.33 -14.26 13.46
CA LYS A 499 24.60 -15.50 13.76
C LYS A 499 23.19 -15.40 13.23
N LEU A 500 22.75 -16.47 12.56
CA LEU A 500 21.42 -16.57 11.95
C LEU A 500 20.46 -17.32 12.87
N ILE A 501 19.21 -16.86 12.94
CA ILE A 501 18.10 -17.52 13.63
C ILE A 501 16.80 -17.28 12.86
N GLY A 502 16.05 -18.36 12.57
CA GLY A 502 14.70 -18.29 12.02
C GLY A 502 14.61 -17.65 10.62
N GLU A 503 15.68 -17.70 9.82
CA GLU A 503 15.70 -17.08 8.49
C GLU A 503 15.69 -18.06 7.31
N GLY A 504 16.05 -19.33 7.54
CA GLY A 504 16.08 -20.38 6.55
C GLY A 504 16.29 -21.76 7.18
N GLU A 505 16.50 -22.77 6.37
CA GLU A 505 16.52 -24.17 6.80
C GLU A 505 17.56 -24.46 7.89
N GLU A 506 18.78 -23.93 7.75
CA GLU A 506 19.85 -24.11 8.71
C GLU A 506 19.62 -23.40 10.05
N SER A 507 18.68 -22.46 10.08
CA SER A 507 18.36 -21.61 11.23
C SER A 507 16.96 -21.85 11.79
N GLY A 508 16.26 -22.91 11.36
CA GLY A 508 15.02 -23.39 11.96
C GLY A 508 13.74 -23.10 11.18
N VAL A 509 13.80 -22.67 9.91
CA VAL A 509 12.63 -22.44 9.04
C VAL A 509 12.80 -23.14 7.70
N SER A 510 11.86 -24.01 7.34
CA SER A 510 11.83 -24.69 6.06
C SER A 510 10.54 -24.40 5.29
N PHE A 511 10.56 -24.66 3.98
CA PHE A 511 9.43 -24.41 3.10
C PHE A 511 8.99 -25.67 2.36
N PRO A 512 7.70 -25.83 2.06
CA PRO A 512 7.19 -26.98 1.33
C PRO A 512 7.60 -26.92 -0.15
N ASN A 513 7.38 -28.01 -0.86
CA ASN A 513 7.35 -28.00 -2.32
C ASN A 513 6.05 -27.29 -2.78
N PHE A 514 6.17 -26.08 -3.27
CA PHE A 514 5.02 -25.23 -3.65
C PHE A 514 4.24 -25.80 -4.84
N ILE A 515 4.87 -26.57 -5.72
CA ILE A 515 4.20 -27.22 -6.86
C ILE A 515 3.26 -28.31 -6.37
N LYS A 516 3.74 -29.24 -5.53
CA LYS A 516 2.90 -30.27 -4.92
C LYS A 516 1.77 -29.68 -4.08
N LEU A 517 2.04 -28.56 -3.43
CA LEU A 517 1.04 -27.85 -2.65
C LEU A 517 -0.05 -27.24 -3.54
N ALA A 518 0.32 -26.63 -4.66
CA ALA A 518 -0.63 -26.14 -5.65
C ALA A 518 -1.52 -27.28 -6.17
N GLU A 519 -0.91 -28.42 -6.54
CA GLU A 519 -1.63 -29.60 -7.00
C GLU A 519 -2.61 -30.15 -5.95
N ALA A 520 -2.23 -30.15 -4.66
CA ALA A 520 -3.11 -30.54 -3.56
C ALA A 520 -4.37 -29.65 -3.42
N HIS A 521 -4.27 -28.38 -3.83
CA HIS A 521 -5.41 -27.45 -3.92
C HIS A 521 -6.13 -27.48 -5.28
N GLY A 522 -5.76 -28.41 -6.19
CA GLY A 522 -6.34 -28.50 -7.54
C GLY A 522 -5.89 -27.39 -8.49
N LEU A 523 -4.79 -26.72 -8.19
CA LEU A 523 -4.18 -25.68 -9.01
C LEU A 523 -3.01 -26.25 -9.83
N ARG A 524 -2.74 -25.65 -10.98
CA ARG A 524 -1.53 -25.96 -11.75
C ARG A 524 -0.30 -25.45 -11.01
N GLY A 525 0.74 -26.27 -10.90
CA GLY A 525 2.06 -25.92 -10.39
C GLY A 525 3.11 -25.91 -11.50
N MET A 526 4.08 -25.00 -11.44
CA MET A 526 5.15 -24.88 -12.41
C MET A 526 6.44 -24.40 -11.74
N LYS A 527 7.59 -24.94 -12.14
CA LYS A 527 8.89 -24.46 -11.70
C LYS A 527 9.48 -23.56 -12.76
N ILE A 528 10.02 -22.40 -12.34
CA ILE A 528 10.70 -21.43 -13.22
C ILE A 528 12.17 -21.39 -12.81
N GLU A 529 13.04 -21.82 -13.72
CA GLU A 529 14.48 -21.89 -13.45
C GLU A 529 15.33 -21.85 -14.74
N GLY A 530 16.61 -21.55 -14.56
CA GLY A 530 17.62 -21.62 -15.64
C GLY A 530 17.45 -20.54 -16.70
N LYS A 531 18.12 -20.73 -17.86
CA LYS A 531 18.19 -19.72 -18.93
C LYS A 531 16.88 -19.50 -19.68
N ASN A 532 15.97 -20.45 -19.62
CA ASN A 532 14.69 -20.40 -20.35
C ASN A 532 13.56 -19.75 -19.53
N PHE A 533 13.87 -19.13 -18.40
CA PHE A 533 12.86 -18.58 -17.48
C PHE A 533 11.93 -17.55 -18.16
N SER A 534 12.40 -16.83 -19.17
CA SER A 534 11.56 -15.87 -19.93
C SER A 534 10.41 -16.57 -20.67
N SER A 535 10.66 -17.71 -21.32
CA SER A 535 9.61 -18.49 -21.97
C SER A 535 8.68 -19.16 -20.97
N GLN A 536 9.20 -19.55 -19.80
CA GLN A 536 8.40 -20.11 -18.71
C GLN A 536 7.47 -19.04 -18.10
N ILE A 537 7.91 -17.79 -17.98
CA ILE A 537 7.03 -16.66 -17.61
C ILE A 537 5.92 -16.50 -18.65
N ALA A 538 6.24 -16.50 -19.96
CA ALA A 538 5.25 -16.39 -21.01
C ALA A 538 4.20 -17.51 -20.94
N GLU A 539 4.63 -18.75 -20.69
CA GLU A 539 3.73 -19.90 -20.49
C GLU A 539 2.82 -19.71 -19.27
N ALA A 540 3.38 -19.26 -18.15
CA ALA A 540 2.60 -18.97 -16.94
C ALA A 540 1.54 -17.88 -17.21
N LEU A 541 1.92 -16.80 -17.87
CA LEU A 541 1.01 -15.70 -18.22
C LEU A 541 -0.06 -16.09 -19.24
N ALA A 542 0.19 -17.09 -20.09
CA ALA A 542 -0.79 -17.60 -21.05
C ALA A 542 -1.76 -18.64 -20.43
N THR A 543 -1.50 -19.10 -19.22
CA THR A 543 -2.35 -20.10 -18.55
C THR A 543 -3.72 -19.51 -18.23
N GLN A 544 -4.77 -20.28 -18.55
CA GLN A 544 -6.14 -19.93 -18.16
C GLN A 544 -6.40 -20.34 -16.72
N GLY A 545 -6.93 -19.40 -15.91
CA GLY A 545 -7.17 -19.59 -14.48
C GLY A 545 -5.91 -19.37 -13.64
N ALA A 546 -5.88 -19.97 -12.44
CA ALA A 546 -4.77 -19.78 -11.51
C ALA A 546 -3.64 -20.78 -11.74
N ILE A 547 -2.41 -20.28 -11.53
CA ILE A 547 -1.19 -21.09 -11.55
C ILE A 547 -0.24 -20.64 -10.44
N VAL A 548 0.43 -21.58 -9.79
CA VAL A 548 1.51 -21.33 -8.83
C VAL A 548 2.86 -21.62 -9.49
N CYS A 549 3.70 -20.62 -9.59
CA CYS A 549 5.02 -20.71 -10.21
C CYS A 549 6.10 -20.53 -9.14
N GLU A 550 6.84 -21.58 -8.82
CA GLU A 550 8.00 -21.48 -7.94
C GLU A 550 9.21 -20.99 -8.73
N VAL A 551 9.66 -19.76 -8.46
CA VAL A 551 10.78 -19.12 -9.14
C VAL A 551 12.06 -19.32 -8.34
N MET A 552 13.02 -20.05 -8.90
CA MET A 552 14.27 -20.37 -8.25
C MET A 552 15.25 -19.17 -8.34
N LEU A 553 15.29 -18.36 -7.30
CA LEU A 553 16.11 -17.16 -7.28
C LEU A 553 17.55 -17.41 -6.80
N ASP A 554 18.44 -16.52 -7.24
CA ASP A 554 19.77 -16.39 -6.64
C ASP A 554 19.66 -15.96 -5.17
N ARG A 555 20.06 -16.86 -4.27
CA ARG A 555 19.99 -16.68 -2.81
C ARG A 555 20.98 -15.64 -2.29
N THR A 556 21.98 -15.26 -3.07
CA THR A 556 23.07 -14.34 -2.68
C THR A 556 22.79 -12.90 -3.07
N GLN A 557 21.86 -12.65 -4.00
CA GLN A 557 21.54 -11.31 -4.45
C GLN A 557 20.81 -10.51 -3.37
N GLY A 558 21.48 -9.54 -2.80
CA GLY A 558 20.86 -8.56 -1.90
C GLY A 558 20.16 -7.42 -2.62
N PHE A 559 19.58 -6.48 -1.84
CA PHE A 559 18.93 -5.28 -2.40
C PHE A 559 19.95 -4.23 -2.82
N GLU A 560 19.84 -3.71 -4.04
CA GLU A 560 20.73 -2.72 -4.64
C GLU A 560 19.97 -1.79 -5.60
N PRO A 561 20.12 -0.47 -5.46
CA PRO A 561 20.83 0.20 -4.37
C PRO A 561 20.01 0.21 -3.07
N LYS A 562 20.69 0.39 -1.95
CA LYS A 562 20.02 0.60 -0.65
C LYS A 562 20.80 1.58 0.21
N LEU A 563 20.10 2.26 1.11
CA LEU A 563 20.75 3.08 2.12
C LEU A 563 21.53 2.18 3.11
N SER A 564 22.71 2.62 3.49
CA SER A 564 23.59 1.90 4.41
C SER A 564 23.75 2.66 5.74
N SER A 565 23.78 1.91 6.82
CA SER A 565 24.14 2.43 8.16
C SER A 565 25.44 1.78 8.64
N LYS A 566 26.25 2.56 9.34
CA LYS A 566 27.51 2.10 9.95
C LYS A 566 27.40 2.17 11.47
N LYS A 567 27.93 1.17 12.14
CA LYS A 567 28.18 1.23 13.60
C LYS A 567 29.57 1.84 13.82
N LEU A 568 29.63 2.96 14.52
CA LEU A 568 30.87 3.61 14.89
C LEU A 568 31.55 2.84 16.06
N PRO A 569 32.86 3.08 16.29
CA PRO A 569 33.58 2.44 17.41
C PRO A 569 32.96 2.73 18.79
N ASP A 570 32.30 3.86 18.95
CA ASP A 570 31.58 4.25 20.18
C ASP A 570 30.17 3.60 20.31
N GLY A 571 29.80 2.73 19.37
CA GLY A 571 28.51 2.02 19.35
C GLY A 571 27.37 2.77 18.68
N ARG A 572 27.52 4.06 18.31
CA ARG A 572 26.49 4.83 17.61
C ARG A 572 26.28 4.32 16.19
N MET A 573 25.02 4.30 15.76
CA MET A 573 24.64 4.02 14.38
C MET A 573 24.57 5.33 13.59
N VAL A 574 25.31 5.41 12.49
CA VAL A 574 25.26 6.55 11.55
C VAL A 574 24.72 6.08 10.21
N THR A 575 23.71 6.76 9.72
CA THR A 575 23.08 6.48 8.43
C THR A 575 23.59 7.49 7.41
N ALA A 576 24.06 6.99 6.25
CA ALA A 576 24.47 7.83 5.14
C ALA A 576 23.31 8.73 4.64
N PRO A 577 23.60 9.88 4.00
CA PRO A 577 22.56 10.64 3.31
C PRO A 577 22.00 9.84 2.14
N LEU A 578 20.77 10.15 1.71
CA LEU A 578 20.04 9.37 0.69
C LEU A 578 20.75 9.29 -0.66
N GLU A 579 21.56 10.28 -1.01
CA GLU A 579 22.36 10.28 -2.26
C GLU A 579 23.51 9.28 -2.23
N ASP A 580 23.99 8.84 -1.05
CA ASP A 580 25.14 7.92 -0.92
C ASP A 580 24.72 6.50 -0.60
N MET A 581 24.13 5.83 -1.57
CA MET A 581 23.58 4.47 -1.45
C MET A 581 24.64 3.39 -1.68
N ALA A 582 24.50 2.27 -0.97
CA ALA A 582 25.31 1.07 -1.22
C ALA A 582 24.74 0.24 -2.41
N PRO A 583 25.60 -0.44 -3.21
CA PRO A 583 27.06 -0.36 -3.19
C PRO A 583 27.52 1.05 -3.54
N PHE A 584 28.50 1.56 -2.79
CA PHE A 584 28.96 2.94 -2.95
C PHE A 584 29.62 3.16 -4.31
N LEU A 585 29.32 4.30 -4.93
CA LEU A 585 30.01 4.74 -6.13
C LEU A 585 31.47 5.12 -5.81
N PRO A 586 32.41 5.03 -6.77
CA PRO A 586 33.71 5.66 -6.66
C PRO A 586 33.57 7.13 -6.25
N ARG A 587 34.39 7.61 -5.32
CA ARG A 587 34.18 8.95 -4.71
C ARG A 587 34.21 10.10 -5.71
N GLU A 588 35.05 9.98 -6.75
CA GLU A 588 35.08 10.98 -7.84
C GLU A 588 33.79 10.97 -8.67
N GLU A 589 33.24 9.79 -8.94
CA GLU A 589 31.98 9.63 -9.62
C GLU A 589 30.82 10.15 -8.76
N PHE A 590 30.83 9.81 -7.47
CA PHE A 590 29.84 10.33 -6.50
C PHE A 590 29.89 11.86 -6.46
N ALA A 591 31.08 12.47 -6.36
CA ALA A 591 31.24 13.92 -6.31
C ALA A 591 30.69 14.62 -7.57
N ARG A 592 30.87 14.02 -8.76
CA ARG A 592 30.30 14.55 -10.02
C ARG A 592 28.77 14.55 -10.07
N ASN A 593 28.12 13.75 -9.22
CA ASN A 593 26.66 13.70 -9.11
C ASN A 593 26.11 14.62 -8.00
N LEU A 594 26.96 15.39 -7.33
CA LEU A 594 26.53 16.38 -6.35
C LEU A 594 26.60 17.80 -6.94
N LEU A 595 25.46 18.48 -6.94
CA LEU A 595 25.33 19.90 -7.27
C LEU A 595 25.20 20.74 -5.99
N ILE A 596 25.37 20.12 -4.84
CA ILE A 596 25.30 20.68 -3.49
C ILE A 596 26.54 20.21 -2.71
N PRO A 597 26.94 20.89 -1.65
CA PRO A 597 28.00 20.41 -0.75
C PRO A 597 27.68 19.00 -0.20
N ALA A 598 28.71 18.17 -0.09
CA ALA A 598 28.59 16.86 0.53
C ALA A 598 28.09 16.98 1.99
N TRP A 599 27.39 15.98 2.48
CA TRP A 599 27.01 15.87 3.89
C TRP A 599 28.23 15.45 4.71
N GLU A 600 28.56 16.21 5.75
CA GLU A 600 29.67 15.91 6.67
C GLU A 600 29.23 14.97 7.81
#